data_3ce2478a7810b4d6b064434f27490cba
#
_entry.id   3ce2478a7810b4d6b064434f27490cba
#
_cell.length_a   1.000
_cell.length_b   1.000
_cell.length_c   1.000
_cell.angle_alpha   90.00
_cell.angle_beta   90.00
_cell.angle_gamma   90.00
#
_symmetry.space_group_name_H-M   'P 1'
#
loop_
_entity.id
_entity.type
_entity.pdbx_description
1 polymer ?
#
loop_
_entity_poly.entity_id
_entity_poly.type
_entity_poly.pdbx_seq_one_letter_code
_entity_poly.pdbx_strand_id
1 'polypeptide(L)'
;MLADTNPDLIHLYREVQKSGDNFIDEAARLFAPENNTEAAFYQLRDEFNQCTNIRRRAALFVYLNRHCFNGLCRYNAKGKFNVPFGRYSKPAFPTAEVQNFHLRAQKAEFILSDFRSTMQSVLATSAGSAVVYCDPPYVPLTQTANFSDYTKEGFGPQDQKDLANQARQLCAQGIAVV
;
A
#
# COMPACT_ATOMS: atom_id res chain seq x y z
N MET A 1 -13.58 -4.57 5.07
CA MET A 1 -13.01 -4.45 3.71
C MET A 1 -11.98 -3.32 3.72
N LEU A 2 -10.84 -3.51 3.07
CA LEU A 2 -9.80 -2.51 2.84
C LEU A 2 -9.45 -2.55 1.35
N ALA A 3 -9.54 -1.41 0.68
CA ALA A 3 -9.27 -1.30 -0.76
C ALA A 3 -8.15 -0.30 -1.03
N ASP A 4 -7.29 -0.60 -2.00
CA ASP A 4 -6.22 0.26 -2.48
C ASP A 4 -5.97 -0.03 -3.96
N THR A 5 -5.46 0.95 -4.69
CA THR A 5 -5.07 0.79 -6.09
C THR A 5 -3.65 0.26 -6.27
N ASN A 6 -2.84 0.21 -5.20
CA ASN A 6 -1.49 -0.32 -5.24
C ASN A 6 -1.48 -1.87 -5.14
N PRO A 7 -1.17 -2.59 -6.23
CA PRO A 7 -1.18 -4.05 -6.21
C PRO A 7 -0.13 -4.64 -5.27
N ASP A 8 1.03 -3.99 -5.10
CA ASP A 8 2.10 -4.50 -4.22
C ASP A 8 1.67 -4.43 -2.75
N LEU A 9 0.93 -3.39 -2.36
CA LEU A 9 0.38 -3.25 -1.01
C LEU A 9 -0.70 -4.31 -0.74
N ILE A 10 -1.64 -4.47 -1.66
CA ILE A 10 -2.72 -5.47 -1.51
C ILE A 10 -2.15 -6.90 -1.51
N HIS A 11 -1.17 -7.19 -2.35
CA HIS A 11 -0.49 -8.49 -2.35
C HIS A 11 0.26 -8.75 -1.03
N LEU A 12 0.96 -7.74 -0.50
CA LEU A 12 1.61 -7.85 0.82
C LEU A 12 0.58 -8.20 1.91
N TYR A 13 -0.53 -7.48 1.99
CA TYR A 13 -1.55 -7.73 3.01
C TYR A 13 -2.14 -9.13 2.90
N ARG A 14 -2.43 -9.60 1.69
CA ARG A 14 -2.93 -10.96 1.42
C ARG A 14 -1.89 -12.03 1.77
N GLU A 15 -0.61 -11.81 1.47
CA GLU A 15 0.45 -12.76 1.81
C GLU A 15 0.67 -12.85 3.33
N VAL A 16 0.67 -11.73 4.04
CA VAL A 16 0.74 -11.74 5.51
C VAL A 16 -0.49 -12.42 6.11
N GLN A 17 -1.70 -12.11 5.61
CA GLN A 17 -2.94 -12.77 6.04
C GLN A 17 -2.89 -14.28 5.88
N LYS A 18 -2.40 -14.76 4.74
CA LYS A 18 -2.39 -16.18 4.37
C LYS A 18 -1.29 -16.97 5.06
N SER A 19 -0.09 -16.39 5.15
CA SER A 19 1.14 -17.15 5.42
C SER A 19 1.78 -16.85 6.79
N GLY A 20 1.36 -15.78 7.50
CA GLY A 20 1.78 -15.47 8.87
C GLY A 20 3.27 -15.64 9.13
N ASP A 21 3.62 -16.55 10.07
CA ASP A 21 5.01 -16.78 10.50
C ASP A 21 5.94 -17.19 9.35
N ASN A 22 5.47 -18.01 8.41
CA ASN A 22 6.28 -18.40 7.25
C ASN A 22 6.66 -17.22 6.35
N PHE A 23 5.79 -16.22 6.23
CA PHE A 23 6.11 -14.98 5.51
C PHE A 23 7.12 -14.14 6.30
N ILE A 24 6.94 -14.05 7.62
CA ILE A 24 7.82 -13.30 8.53
C ILE A 24 9.25 -13.86 8.44
N ASP A 25 9.42 -15.17 8.53
CA ASP A 25 10.73 -15.81 8.44
C ASP A 25 11.45 -15.53 7.12
N GLU A 26 10.72 -15.55 6.01
CA GLU A 26 11.29 -15.27 4.70
C GLU A 26 11.67 -13.78 4.55
N ALA A 27 10.76 -12.88 4.94
CA ALA A 27 10.98 -11.46 4.81
C ALA A 27 12.07 -10.95 5.76
N ALA A 28 12.14 -11.48 7.00
CA ALA A 28 13.14 -11.09 7.98
C ALA A 28 14.57 -11.40 7.53
N ARG A 29 14.79 -12.46 6.74
CA ARG A 29 16.11 -12.78 6.17
C ARG A 29 16.67 -11.69 5.26
N LEU A 30 15.80 -10.88 4.65
CA LEU A 30 16.23 -9.75 3.84
C LEU A 30 16.87 -8.62 4.67
N PHE A 31 16.63 -8.62 5.99
CA PHE A 31 17.17 -7.60 6.91
C PHE A 31 18.52 -7.98 7.52
N ALA A 32 19.20 -8.98 6.95
CA ALA A 32 20.56 -9.32 7.31
C ALA A 32 21.50 -8.12 7.06
N PRO A 33 22.53 -7.91 7.92
CA PRO A 33 23.41 -6.74 7.83
C PRO A 33 24.08 -6.52 6.46
N GLU A 34 24.41 -7.60 5.75
CA GLU A 34 24.97 -7.56 4.40
C GLU A 34 24.05 -6.92 3.36
N ASN A 35 22.74 -6.97 3.59
CA ASN A 35 21.75 -6.35 2.73
C ASN A 35 21.53 -4.85 3.01
N ASN A 36 22.10 -4.30 4.11
CA ASN A 36 22.02 -2.88 4.42
C ASN A 36 23.18 -2.09 3.80
N THR A 37 23.48 -2.32 2.55
CA THR A 37 24.43 -1.58 1.75
C THR A 37 23.77 -0.98 0.52
N GLU A 38 24.34 0.10 -0.02
CA GLU A 38 23.79 0.74 -1.21
C GLU A 38 23.75 -0.23 -2.42
N ALA A 39 24.79 -1.04 -2.59
CA ALA A 39 24.87 -2.02 -3.68
C ALA A 39 23.80 -3.11 -3.55
N ALA A 40 23.65 -3.70 -2.36
CA ALA A 40 22.62 -4.71 -2.09
C ALA A 40 21.20 -4.14 -2.24
N PHE A 41 20.98 -2.91 -1.76
CA PHE A 41 19.67 -2.26 -1.93
C PHE A 41 19.28 -2.12 -3.40
N TYR A 42 20.19 -1.64 -4.26
CA TYR A 42 19.85 -1.50 -5.69
C TYR A 42 19.68 -2.84 -6.38
N GLN A 43 20.45 -3.86 -6.01
CA GLN A 43 20.27 -5.23 -6.52
C GLN A 43 18.89 -5.79 -6.14
N LEU A 44 18.47 -5.68 -4.86
CA LEU A 44 17.16 -6.15 -4.39
C LEU A 44 16.00 -5.31 -4.95
N ARG A 45 16.22 -4.01 -5.21
CA ARG A 45 15.24 -3.17 -5.91
C ARG A 45 15.05 -3.60 -7.36
N ASP A 46 16.12 -3.95 -8.04
CA ASP A 46 16.05 -4.45 -9.42
C ASP A 46 15.40 -5.83 -9.47
N GLU A 47 15.68 -6.69 -8.50
CA GLU A 47 14.96 -7.96 -8.31
C GLU A 47 13.46 -7.71 -8.12
N PHE A 48 13.07 -6.81 -7.22
CA PHE A 48 11.66 -6.43 -7.02
C PHE A 48 10.99 -5.99 -8.32
N ASN A 49 11.67 -5.15 -9.10
CA ASN A 49 11.13 -4.62 -10.35
C ASN A 49 10.97 -5.66 -11.47
N GLN A 50 11.55 -6.85 -11.31
CA GLN A 50 11.47 -7.97 -12.26
C GLN A 50 10.72 -9.17 -11.69
N CYS A 51 10.50 -9.21 -10.37
CA CYS A 51 9.92 -10.35 -9.67
C CYS A 51 8.44 -10.53 -9.99
N THR A 52 8.08 -11.71 -10.47
CA THR A 52 6.70 -12.13 -10.74
C THR A 52 6.13 -13.02 -9.62
N ASN A 53 6.98 -13.57 -8.74
CA ASN A 53 6.53 -14.34 -7.59
C ASN A 53 5.94 -13.39 -6.54
N ILE A 54 4.64 -13.50 -6.31
CA ILE A 54 3.88 -12.58 -5.43
C ILE A 54 4.45 -12.55 -4.02
N ARG A 55 4.75 -13.70 -3.43
CA ARG A 55 5.27 -13.80 -2.06
C ARG A 55 6.65 -13.17 -1.94
N ARG A 56 7.58 -13.50 -2.83
CA ARG A 56 8.92 -12.91 -2.86
C ARG A 56 8.86 -11.40 -3.09
N ARG A 57 7.99 -10.95 -3.98
CA ARG A 57 7.76 -9.54 -4.25
C ARG A 57 7.21 -8.80 -3.03
N ALA A 58 6.29 -9.41 -2.28
CA ALA A 58 5.77 -8.86 -1.02
C ALA A 58 6.87 -8.72 0.05
N ALA A 59 7.75 -9.72 0.20
CA ALA A 59 8.90 -9.65 1.11
C ALA A 59 9.88 -8.53 0.72
N LEU A 60 10.20 -8.42 -0.57
CA LEU A 60 11.03 -7.35 -1.11
C LEU A 60 10.40 -5.96 -0.92
N PHE A 61 9.07 -5.85 -1.01
CA PHE A 61 8.35 -4.59 -0.79
C PHE A 61 8.53 -4.08 0.64
N VAL A 62 8.42 -4.96 1.64
CA VAL A 62 8.69 -4.60 3.04
C VAL A 62 10.14 -4.16 3.22
N TYR A 63 11.10 -4.92 2.64
CA TYR A 63 12.52 -4.56 2.69
C TYR A 63 12.77 -3.17 2.08
N LEU A 64 12.26 -2.92 0.87
CA LEU A 64 12.44 -1.65 0.17
C LEU A 64 11.85 -0.48 0.96
N ASN A 65 10.64 -0.62 1.49
CA ASN A 65 10.02 0.43 2.31
C ASN A 65 10.87 0.78 3.55
N ARG A 66 11.48 -0.21 4.20
CA ARG A 66 12.28 0.01 5.42
C ARG A 66 13.70 0.51 5.14
N HIS A 67 14.24 0.27 3.95
CA HIS A 67 15.61 0.65 3.57
C HIS A 67 15.68 1.86 2.63
N CYS A 68 14.58 2.25 1.97
CA CYS A 68 14.57 3.38 1.05
C CYS A 68 14.46 4.72 1.78
N PHE A 69 14.75 5.79 1.06
CA PHE A 69 14.66 7.16 1.58
C PHE A 69 13.26 7.48 2.09
N ASN A 70 13.15 7.86 3.36
CA ASN A 70 11.93 8.23 4.09
C ASN A 70 10.78 7.20 4.02
N GLY A 71 11.06 5.92 3.74
CA GLY A 71 10.01 4.91 3.62
C GLY A 71 9.01 5.18 2.50
N LEU A 72 9.38 5.97 1.49
CA LEU A 72 8.50 6.34 0.40
C LEU A 72 8.12 5.12 -0.44
N CYS A 73 6.88 5.09 -0.91
CA CYS A 73 6.42 4.13 -1.91
C CYS A 73 6.15 4.90 -3.21
N ARG A 74 7.09 4.83 -4.17
CA ARG A 74 7.00 5.59 -5.41
C ARG A 74 7.43 4.75 -6.61
N TYR A 75 6.67 4.87 -7.70
CA TYR A 75 6.93 4.21 -8.97
C TYR A 75 7.13 5.25 -10.08
N ASN A 76 7.98 4.93 -11.05
CA ASN A 76 8.13 5.76 -12.24
C ASN A 76 7.01 5.47 -13.27
N ALA A 77 6.97 6.22 -14.37
CA ALA A 77 5.98 6.05 -15.43
C ALA A 77 5.96 4.63 -16.06
N LYS A 78 7.05 3.85 -15.90
CA LYS A 78 7.12 2.44 -16.33
C LYS A 78 6.63 1.46 -15.28
N GLY A 79 6.09 1.93 -14.13
CA GLY A 79 5.62 1.10 -13.03
C GLY A 79 6.75 0.44 -12.23
N LYS A 80 7.98 0.97 -12.28
CA LYS A 80 9.12 0.45 -11.51
C LYS A 80 9.32 1.28 -10.25
N PHE A 81 9.50 0.60 -9.11
CA PHE A 81 9.88 1.23 -7.85
C PHE A 81 11.21 1.96 -8.02
N ASN A 82 11.28 3.25 -7.68
CA ASN A 82 12.42 4.11 -8.01
C ASN A 82 12.94 4.96 -6.84
N VAL A 83 12.53 4.67 -5.60
CA VAL A 83 13.03 5.39 -4.43
C VAL A 83 14.50 5.02 -4.20
N PRO A 84 15.39 6.00 -3.87
CA PRO A 84 16.79 5.73 -3.58
C PRO A 84 17.00 5.10 -2.20
N PHE A 85 18.22 4.58 -1.96
CA PHE A 85 18.64 4.05 -0.67
C PHE A 85 18.60 5.12 0.43
N GLY A 86 18.02 4.79 1.60
CA GLY A 86 17.81 5.71 2.71
C GLY A 86 18.97 5.87 3.67
N ARG A 87 20.02 5.00 3.58
CA ARG A 87 21.24 5.04 4.41
C ARG A 87 20.98 4.96 5.92
N TYR A 88 19.95 4.23 6.34
CA TYR A 88 19.69 3.97 7.75
C TYR A 88 20.72 3.02 8.35
N SER A 89 21.12 3.27 9.60
CA SER A 89 22.18 2.48 10.27
C SER A 89 21.74 1.05 10.60
N LYS A 90 20.50 0.85 11.02
CA LYS A 90 19.98 -0.46 11.46
C LYS A 90 18.48 -0.59 11.16
N PRO A 91 18.08 -0.68 9.89
CA PRO A 91 16.70 -1.00 9.57
C PRO A 91 16.39 -2.41 10.08
N ALA A 92 15.27 -2.56 10.80
CA ALA A 92 14.85 -3.84 11.36
C ALA A 92 13.52 -4.28 10.74
N PHE A 93 13.35 -5.59 10.59
CA PHE A 93 12.08 -6.15 10.20
C PHE A 93 11.07 -5.97 11.35
N PRO A 94 9.87 -5.43 11.09
CA PRO A 94 8.87 -5.13 12.11
C PRO A 94 8.08 -6.40 12.50
N THR A 95 8.74 -7.37 13.13
CA THR A 95 8.17 -8.70 13.42
C THR A 95 6.88 -8.61 14.23
N ALA A 96 6.89 -7.85 15.33
CA ALA A 96 5.73 -7.76 16.22
C ALA A 96 4.52 -7.11 15.54
N GLU A 97 4.77 -6.08 14.75
CA GLU A 97 3.73 -5.37 13.98
C GLU A 97 3.12 -6.28 12.90
N VAL A 98 3.96 -7.03 12.18
CA VAL A 98 3.50 -7.96 11.15
C VAL A 98 2.73 -9.14 11.76
N GLN A 99 3.16 -9.68 12.91
CA GLN A 99 2.42 -10.71 13.64
C GLN A 99 1.05 -10.19 14.11
N ASN A 100 1.02 -9.00 14.71
CA ASN A 100 -0.24 -8.38 15.14
C ASN A 100 -1.17 -8.11 13.93
N PHE A 101 -0.61 -7.64 12.82
CA PHE A 101 -1.37 -7.47 11.58
C PHE A 101 -1.93 -8.81 11.08
N HIS A 102 -1.13 -9.88 11.04
CA HIS A 102 -1.58 -11.21 10.65
C HIS A 102 -2.82 -11.65 11.45
N LEU A 103 -2.77 -11.54 12.77
CA LEU A 103 -3.89 -11.91 13.64
C LEU A 103 -5.16 -11.10 13.35
N ARG A 104 -5.03 -9.78 13.16
CA ARG A 104 -6.16 -8.89 12.89
C ARG A 104 -6.70 -9.05 11.46
N ALA A 105 -5.83 -9.32 10.52
CA ALA A 105 -6.16 -9.46 9.10
C ALA A 105 -7.07 -10.65 8.81
N GLN A 106 -7.17 -11.65 9.70
CA GLN A 106 -8.02 -12.82 9.51
C GLN A 106 -9.51 -12.48 9.31
N LYS A 107 -9.94 -11.30 9.78
CA LYS A 107 -11.31 -10.80 9.65
C LYS A 107 -11.46 -9.72 8.56
N ALA A 108 -10.37 -9.44 7.85
CA ALA A 108 -10.35 -8.40 6.82
C ALA A 108 -10.48 -9.00 5.42
N GLU A 109 -11.03 -8.23 4.52
CA GLU A 109 -10.99 -8.48 3.07
C GLU A 109 -10.15 -7.39 2.43
N PHE A 110 -9.16 -7.79 1.61
CA PHE A 110 -8.25 -6.88 0.90
C PHE A 110 -8.59 -6.88 -0.58
N ILE A 111 -8.92 -5.71 -1.15
CA ILE A 111 -9.40 -5.58 -2.52
C ILE A 111 -8.48 -4.65 -3.30
N LEU A 112 -7.99 -5.10 -4.46
CA LEU A 112 -7.33 -4.23 -5.43
C LEU A 112 -8.42 -3.51 -6.22
N SER A 113 -8.74 -2.28 -5.80
CA SER A 113 -9.83 -1.51 -6.37
C SER A 113 -9.62 -0.01 -6.13
N ASP A 114 -10.14 0.81 -7.02
CA ASP A 114 -10.25 2.25 -6.79
C ASP A 114 -11.42 2.58 -5.85
N PHE A 115 -11.42 3.81 -5.35
CA PHE A 115 -12.46 4.27 -4.42
C PHE A 115 -13.86 4.30 -5.07
N ARG A 116 -13.98 4.57 -6.37
CA ARG A 116 -15.26 4.65 -7.08
C ARG A 116 -15.94 3.30 -7.08
N SER A 117 -15.22 2.28 -7.54
CA SER A 117 -15.72 0.90 -7.59
C SER A 117 -16.01 0.37 -6.18
N THR A 118 -15.15 0.71 -5.22
CA THR A 118 -15.30 0.30 -3.83
C THR A 118 -16.54 0.91 -3.19
N MET A 119 -16.77 2.22 -3.32
CA MET A 119 -17.92 2.91 -2.76
C MET A 119 -19.24 2.48 -3.43
N GLN A 120 -19.22 2.23 -4.74
CA GLN A 120 -20.37 1.67 -5.45
C GLN A 120 -20.73 0.28 -4.94
N SER A 121 -19.75 -0.57 -4.66
CA SER A 121 -19.98 -1.88 -4.06
C SER A 121 -20.63 -1.76 -2.68
N VAL A 122 -20.19 -0.82 -1.85
CA VAL A 122 -20.80 -0.56 -0.54
C VAL A 122 -22.25 -0.09 -0.68
N LEU A 123 -22.53 0.82 -1.61
CA LEU A 123 -23.90 1.28 -1.90
C LEU A 123 -24.82 0.13 -2.29
N ALA A 124 -24.33 -0.84 -3.06
CA ALA A 124 -25.11 -1.97 -3.54
C ALA A 124 -25.41 -3.03 -2.45
N THR A 125 -24.53 -3.16 -1.44
CA THR A 125 -24.55 -4.32 -0.53
C THR A 125 -24.85 -3.99 0.93
N SER A 126 -24.66 -2.74 1.39
CA SER A 126 -24.54 -2.46 2.84
C SER A 126 -25.78 -1.82 3.49
N ALA A 127 -26.82 -1.46 2.76
CA ALA A 127 -28.15 -1.03 3.27
C ALA A 127 -28.11 -0.34 4.66
N GLY A 128 -27.28 0.68 4.86
CA GLY A 128 -27.20 1.48 6.09
C GLY A 128 -26.39 0.88 7.25
N SER A 129 -25.78 -0.29 7.11
CA SER A 129 -25.02 -0.98 8.18
C SER A 129 -23.49 -0.84 8.09
N ALA A 130 -22.99 0.05 7.24
CA ALA A 130 -21.56 0.24 7.02
C ALA A 130 -21.08 1.62 7.48
N VAL A 131 -19.77 1.72 7.76
CA VAL A 131 -19.03 2.99 7.88
C VAL A 131 -17.90 2.96 6.86
N VAL A 132 -17.75 4.02 6.08
CA VAL A 132 -16.67 4.16 5.10
C VAL A 132 -15.66 5.18 5.62
N TYR A 133 -14.42 4.74 5.78
CA TYR A 133 -13.28 5.62 6.08
C TYR A 133 -12.52 5.92 4.79
N CYS A 134 -12.31 7.20 4.49
CA CYS A 134 -11.60 7.67 3.31
C CYS A 134 -10.31 8.38 3.69
N ASP A 135 -9.18 7.95 3.14
CA ASP A 135 -7.87 8.59 3.29
C ASP A 135 -7.28 8.90 1.89
N PRO A 136 -7.87 9.86 1.16
CA PRO A 136 -7.41 10.19 -0.17
C PRO A 136 -6.08 10.95 -0.14
N PRO A 137 -5.26 10.85 -1.21
CA PRO A 137 -4.10 11.70 -1.36
C PRO A 137 -4.48 13.20 -1.29
N TYR A 138 -3.63 14.00 -0.64
CA TYR A 138 -3.84 15.44 -0.56
C TYR A 138 -3.65 16.10 -1.93
N VAL A 139 -4.54 17.02 -2.28
CA VAL A 139 -4.35 17.87 -3.47
C VAL A 139 -3.18 18.83 -3.19
N PRO A 140 -2.16 18.90 -4.07
CA PRO A 140 -1.08 19.84 -3.93
C PRO A 140 -1.61 21.27 -3.92
N LEU A 141 -1.27 22.06 -2.91
CA LEU A 141 -1.66 23.47 -2.81
C LEU A 141 -0.93 24.35 -3.84
N THR A 142 0.16 23.85 -4.45
CA THR A 142 0.94 24.55 -5.47
C THR A 142 1.31 23.60 -6.60
N GLN A 143 1.47 24.11 -7.83
CA GLN A 143 1.87 23.33 -9.02
C GLN A 143 3.24 22.65 -8.87
N THR A 144 4.07 23.07 -7.92
CA THR A 144 5.41 22.52 -7.65
C THR A 144 5.42 21.42 -6.57
N ALA A 145 4.33 21.23 -5.85
CA ALA A 145 4.22 20.21 -4.78
C ALA A 145 3.57 18.94 -5.33
N ASN A 146 4.21 18.27 -6.28
CA ASN A 146 3.74 16.99 -6.84
C ASN A 146 4.00 15.81 -5.85
N PHE A 147 3.36 15.83 -4.68
CA PHE A 147 3.34 14.68 -3.75
C PHE A 147 2.23 13.67 -4.06
N SER A 148 1.43 13.88 -5.10
CA SER A 148 0.30 13.02 -5.49
C SER A 148 0.66 11.86 -6.42
N ASP A 149 1.96 11.65 -6.73
CA ASP A 149 2.43 10.60 -7.66
C ASP A 149 2.50 9.18 -7.05
N TYR A 150 1.62 8.86 -6.09
CA TYR A 150 1.50 7.50 -5.56
C TYR A 150 0.83 6.53 -6.55
N THR A 151 0.12 7.03 -7.55
CA THR A 151 -0.48 6.25 -8.64
C THR A 151 -0.03 6.79 -10.00
N LYS A 152 -0.04 5.95 -11.04
CA LYS A 152 0.34 6.32 -12.41
C LYS A 152 -0.43 7.52 -12.96
N GLU A 153 -1.66 7.74 -12.49
CA GLU A 153 -2.61 8.76 -12.97
C GLU A 153 -2.78 9.91 -11.98
N GLY A 154 -2.18 9.82 -10.77
CA GLY A 154 -2.34 10.81 -9.71
C GLY A 154 -3.78 10.86 -9.14
N PHE A 155 -4.00 11.73 -8.15
CA PHE A 155 -5.32 12.04 -7.59
C PHE A 155 -5.58 13.54 -7.79
N GLY A 156 -6.43 13.85 -8.77
CA GLY A 156 -6.63 15.23 -9.24
C GLY A 156 -7.93 15.87 -8.76
N PRO A 157 -8.22 17.09 -9.21
CA PRO A 157 -9.45 17.83 -8.84
C PRO A 157 -10.74 17.10 -9.22
N GLN A 158 -10.73 16.30 -10.31
CA GLN A 158 -11.91 15.51 -10.70
C GLN A 158 -12.12 14.35 -9.73
N ASP A 159 -11.05 13.68 -9.28
CA ASP A 159 -11.14 12.60 -8.29
C ASP A 159 -11.71 13.11 -6.96
N GLN A 160 -11.33 14.32 -6.54
CA GLN A 160 -11.89 14.98 -5.35
C GLN A 160 -13.41 15.19 -5.48
N LYS A 161 -13.85 15.67 -6.65
CA LYS A 161 -15.28 15.88 -6.91
C LYS A 161 -16.05 14.56 -6.90
N ASP A 162 -15.48 13.53 -7.53
CA ASP A 162 -16.10 12.20 -7.60
C ASP A 162 -16.19 11.58 -6.20
N LEU A 163 -15.12 11.68 -5.40
CA LEU A 163 -15.12 11.22 -4.02
C LEU A 163 -16.18 11.92 -3.19
N ALA A 164 -16.26 13.24 -3.26
CA ALA A 164 -17.26 14.02 -2.54
C ALA A 164 -18.70 13.67 -2.97
N ASN A 165 -18.93 13.43 -4.27
CA ASN A 165 -20.25 13.03 -4.77
C ASN A 165 -20.66 11.64 -4.27
N GLN A 166 -19.74 10.67 -4.30
CA GLN A 166 -20.00 9.33 -3.79
C GLN A 166 -20.20 9.31 -2.27
N ALA A 167 -19.43 10.10 -1.52
CA ALA A 167 -19.64 10.27 -0.09
C ALA A 167 -21.06 10.80 0.23
N ARG A 168 -21.53 11.81 -0.52
CA ARG A 168 -22.92 12.31 -0.38
C ARG A 168 -23.96 11.23 -0.68
N GLN A 169 -23.75 10.41 -1.71
CA GLN A 169 -24.65 9.31 -2.04
C GLN A 169 -24.73 8.27 -0.92
N LEU A 170 -23.58 7.89 -0.35
CA LEU A 170 -23.50 6.99 0.80
C LEU A 170 -24.25 7.57 2.01
N CYS A 171 -24.00 8.84 2.35
CA CYS A 171 -24.68 9.53 3.45
C CYS A 171 -26.20 9.60 3.25
N ALA A 172 -26.67 9.83 2.01
CA ALA A 172 -28.10 9.84 1.68
C ALA A 172 -28.79 8.47 1.90
N GLN A 173 -28.01 7.39 1.91
CA GLN A 173 -28.47 6.03 2.23
C GLN A 173 -28.22 5.62 3.70
N GLY A 174 -27.84 6.57 4.55
CA GLY A 174 -27.61 6.32 5.98
C GLY A 174 -26.24 5.69 6.30
N ILE A 175 -25.31 5.60 5.34
CA ILE A 175 -23.97 5.09 5.53
C ILE A 175 -23.06 6.24 5.95
N ALA A 176 -22.45 6.13 7.13
CA ALA A 176 -21.50 7.14 7.60
C ALA A 176 -20.21 7.13 6.77
N VAL A 177 -19.69 8.32 6.43
CA VAL A 177 -18.40 8.51 5.73
C VAL A 177 -17.53 9.43 6.57
N VAL A 178 -16.27 9.01 6.81
CA VAL A 178 -15.26 9.72 7.60
C VAL A 178 -14.03 10.00 6.76
#